data_c50fcba6cb0ee5869df1345c19bfbc8d
#
_entry.id   c50fcba6cb0ee5869df1345c19bfbc8d
#
_cell.length_a   1.000
_cell.length_b   1.000
_cell.length_c   1.000
_cell.angle_alpha   90.00
_cell.angle_beta   90.00
_cell.angle_gamma   90.00
#
_symmetry.space_group_name_H-M   'P 1'
#
loop_
_entity.id
_entity.type
_entity.pdbx_description
1 polymer ?
#
loop_
_entity_poly.entity_id
_entity_poly.type
_entity_poly.pdbx_seq_one_letter_code
_entity_poly.pdbx_strand_id
1 'polypeptide(L)'
;MTIEEFLKYMRYELNYSVHTVLSYKNDLQQFEQYLTVGGSEPLSLGDVTQRDVRAWVLERSLQGDSARTIRRKVQAVRALYKMMMRRG
;
A
#
# COMPACT_ATOMS: atom_id res chain seq x y z
N MET A 1 -2.61 12.56 -2.71
CA MET A 1 -3.18 11.43 -3.49
C MET A 1 -3.77 10.42 -2.53
N THR A 2 -4.95 9.90 -2.84
CA THR A 2 -5.56 8.84 -2.07
C THR A 2 -5.30 7.49 -2.74
N ILE A 3 -5.50 6.41 -1.99
CA ILE A 3 -5.39 5.06 -2.56
C ILE A 3 -6.39 4.90 -3.70
N GLU A 4 -7.60 5.42 -3.54
CA GLU A 4 -8.63 5.34 -4.58
C GLU A 4 -8.18 6.03 -5.88
N GLU A 5 -7.61 7.21 -5.78
CA GLU A 5 -7.09 7.92 -6.96
C GLU A 5 -5.98 7.12 -7.65
N PHE A 6 -5.09 6.52 -6.85
CA PHE A 6 -4.02 5.68 -7.38
C PHE A 6 -4.58 4.47 -8.13
N LEU A 7 -5.61 3.82 -7.58
CA LEU A 7 -6.21 2.65 -8.22
C LEU A 7 -6.88 3.02 -9.55
N LYS A 8 -7.53 4.17 -9.61
CA LYS A 8 -8.11 4.69 -10.85
C LYS A 8 -7.03 4.95 -11.90
N TYR A 9 -5.91 5.53 -11.48
CA TYR A 9 -4.78 5.77 -12.37
C TYR A 9 -4.26 4.45 -12.96
N MET A 10 -4.08 3.44 -12.13
CA MET A 10 -3.63 2.13 -12.59
C MET A 10 -4.59 1.53 -13.61
N ARG A 11 -5.89 1.65 -13.36
CA ARG A 11 -6.91 1.02 -14.21
C ARG A 11 -7.05 1.73 -15.54
N TYR A 12 -7.11 3.05 -15.53
CA TYR A 12 -7.49 3.83 -16.70
C TYR A 12 -6.33 4.43 -17.46
N GLU A 13 -5.24 4.76 -16.81
CA GLU A 13 -4.07 5.33 -17.48
C GLU A 13 -2.99 4.29 -17.78
N LEU A 14 -2.73 3.38 -16.83
CA LEU A 14 -1.73 2.33 -17.02
C LEU A 14 -2.33 1.05 -17.63
N ASN A 15 -3.65 0.98 -17.73
CA ASN A 15 -4.35 -0.16 -18.33
C ASN A 15 -4.08 -1.51 -17.66
N TYR A 16 -3.85 -1.51 -16.36
CA TYR A 16 -3.72 -2.75 -15.61
C TYR A 16 -5.06 -3.49 -15.59
N SER A 17 -4.99 -4.82 -15.57
CA SER A 17 -6.20 -5.64 -15.51
C SER A 17 -6.95 -5.40 -14.21
N VAL A 18 -8.27 -5.69 -14.22
CA VAL A 18 -9.11 -5.58 -13.02
C VAL A 18 -8.55 -6.43 -11.89
N HIS A 19 -8.03 -7.62 -12.21
CA HIS A 19 -7.47 -8.51 -11.18
C HIS A 19 -6.24 -7.91 -10.52
N THR A 20 -5.36 -7.28 -11.30
CA THR A 20 -4.17 -6.61 -10.76
C THR A 20 -4.56 -5.43 -9.87
N VAL A 21 -5.53 -4.62 -10.32
CA VAL A 21 -6.01 -3.48 -9.54
C VAL A 21 -6.64 -3.94 -8.23
N LEU A 22 -7.42 -5.02 -8.25
CA LEU A 22 -8.04 -5.57 -7.05
C LEU A 22 -6.99 -6.09 -6.05
N SER A 23 -5.94 -6.74 -6.54
CA SER A 23 -4.85 -7.19 -5.69
C SER A 23 -4.17 -6.03 -4.99
N TYR A 24 -3.87 -4.97 -5.73
CA TYR A 24 -3.27 -3.76 -5.14
C TYR A 24 -4.22 -3.09 -4.16
N LYS A 25 -5.51 -3.05 -4.49
CA LYS A 25 -6.51 -2.49 -3.58
C LYS A 25 -6.49 -3.21 -2.24
N ASN A 26 -6.52 -4.54 -2.26
CA ASN A 26 -6.50 -5.34 -1.04
C ASN A 26 -5.23 -5.09 -0.23
N ASP A 27 -4.07 -5.07 -0.89
CA ASP A 27 -2.80 -4.86 -0.23
C ASP A 27 -2.70 -3.47 0.39
N LEU A 28 -3.11 -2.43 -0.34
CA LEU A 28 -3.04 -1.06 0.14
C LEU A 28 -4.06 -0.77 1.23
N GLN A 29 -5.25 -1.35 1.15
CA GLN A 29 -6.24 -1.22 2.22
C GLN A 29 -5.75 -1.88 3.50
N GLN A 30 -5.08 -3.01 3.41
CA GLN A 30 -4.50 -3.68 4.55
C GLN A 30 -3.41 -2.84 5.20
N PHE A 31 -2.58 -2.20 4.39
CA PHE A 31 -1.57 -1.27 4.88
C PHE A 31 -2.20 -0.07 5.59
N GLU A 32 -3.23 0.52 4.99
CA GLU A 32 -3.95 1.64 5.58
C GLU A 32 -4.57 1.26 6.93
N GLN A 33 -5.17 0.08 7.01
CA GLN A 33 -5.73 -0.42 8.26
C GLN A 33 -4.66 -0.57 9.34
N TYR A 34 -3.49 -1.05 8.96
CA TYR A 34 -2.37 -1.18 9.89
C TYR A 34 -1.98 0.18 10.47
N LEU A 35 -1.95 1.21 9.63
CA LEU A 35 -1.58 2.56 10.07
C LEU A 35 -2.61 3.17 11.03
N THR A 36 -3.85 2.67 11.03
CA THR A 36 -4.90 3.18 11.91
C THR A 36 -5.05 2.38 13.19
N VAL A 37 -4.37 1.24 13.31
CA VAL A 37 -4.46 0.39 14.51
C VAL A 37 -3.66 1.02 15.64
N GLY A 38 -4.26 1.08 16.83
CA GLY A 38 -3.59 1.62 18.02
C GLY A 38 -4.31 2.78 18.66
N GLY A 39 -5.50 3.14 18.18
CA GLY A 39 -6.35 4.16 18.79
C GLY A 39 -5.90 5.59 18.56
N SER A 40 -4.87 5.79 17.75
CA SER A 40 -4.41 7.11 17.35
C SER A 40 -5.11 7.53 16.07
N GLU A 41 -5.06 8.82 15.77
CA GLU A 41 -5.51 9.30 14.47
C GLU A 41 -4.72 8.58 13.36
N PRO A 42 -5.37 8.25 12.23
CA PRO A 42 -4.66 7.61 11.15
C PRO A 42 -3.53 8.50 10.66
N LEU A 43 -2.35 7.91 10.49
CA LEU A 43 -1.23 8.61 9.87
C LEU A 43 -1.61 8.99 8.46
N SER A 44 -1.34 10.25 8.10
CA SER A 44 -1.45 10.64 6.70
C SER A 44 -0.46 9.81 5.88
N LEU A 45 -0.86 9.42 4.67
CA LEU A 45 0.04 8.68 3.78
C LEU A 45 1.36 9.42 3.54
N GLY A 46 1.33 10.77 3.57
CA GLY A 46 2.54 11.57 3.41
C GLY A 46 3.49 11.53 4.60
N ASP A 47 3.01 11.11 5.76
CA ASP A 47 3.81 11.08 7.00
C ASP A 47 4.41 9.70 7.29
N VAL A 48 4.13 8.71 6.45
CA VAL A 48 4.63 7.35 6.62
C VAL A 48 6.10 7.29 6.25
N THR A 49 6.90 6.65 7.12
CA THR A 49 8.33 6.49 6.91
C THR A 49 8.67 5.07 6.47
N GLN A 50 9.92 4.87 6.03
CA GLN A 50 10.40 3.52 5.73
C GLN A 50 10.32 2.60 6.95
N ARG A 51 10.50 3.17 8.15
CA ARG A 51 10.38 2.41 9.39
C ARG A 51 8.96 1.84 9.55
N ASP A 52 7.95 2.64 9.23
CA ASP A 52 6.55 2.20 9.29
C ASP A 52 6.28 1.05 8.32
N VAL A 53 6.82 1.13 7.12
CA VAL A 53 6.68 0.07 6.12
C VAL A 53 7.38 -1.21 6.59
N ARG A 54 8.57 -1.10 7.15
CA ARG A 54 9.30 -2.25 7.69
C ARG A 54 8.54 -2.92 8.84
N ALA A 55 7.97 -2.12 9.73
CA ALA A 55 7.17 -2.64 10.83
C ALA A 55 5.96 -3.42 10.31
N TRP A 56 5.31 -2.91 9.27
CA TRP A 56 4.20 -3.59 8.64
C TRP A 56 4.63 -4.91 8.01
N VAL A 57 5.77 -4.92 7.31
CA VAL A 57 6.32 -6.13 6.72
C VAL A 57 6.59 -7.19 7.79
N LEU A 58 7.16 -6.78 8.91
CA LEU A 58 7.42 -7.69 10.02
C LEU A 58 6.11 -8.28 10.57
N GLU A 59 5.09 -7.45 10.73
CA GLU A 59 3.80 -7.93 11.19
C GLU A 59 3.19 -8.94 10.21
N ARG A 60 3.26 -8.65 8.90
CA ARG A 60 2.74 -9.58 7.90
C ARG A 60 3.48 -10.92 7.94
N SER A 61 4.78 -10.89 8.17
CA SER A 61 5.59 -12.10 8.33
C SER A 61 5.14 -12.90 9.55
N LEU A 62 4.90 -12.22 10.66
CA LEU A 62 4.44 -12.85 11.89
C LEU A 62 3.03 -13.43 11.74
N GLN A 63 2.20 -12.86 10.88
CA GLN A 63 0.86 -13.37 10.59
C GLN A 63 0.87 -14.54 9.61
N GLY A 64 2.02 -14.93 9.09
CA GLY A 64 2.16 -16.09 8.25
C GLY A 64 2.19 -15.83 6.75
N ASP A 65 2.27 -14.58 6.32
CA ASP A 65 2.38 -14.27 4.91
C ASP A 65 3.69 -14.81 4.35
N SER A 66 3.62 -15.40 3.15
CA SER A 66 4.81 -15.90 2.47
C SER A 66 5.69 -14.74 1.99
N ALA A 67 6.96 -15.05 1.73
CA ALA A 67 7.89 -14.06 1.18
C ALA A 67 7.37 -13.49 -0.15
N ARG A 68 6.76 -14.32 -0.98
CA ARG A 68 6.19 -13.88 -2.26
C ARG A 68 5.05 -12.87 -2.05
N THR A 69 4.16 -13.16 -1.12
CA THR A 69 3.05 -12.28 -0.78
C THR A 69 3.56 -10.96 -0.23
N ILE A 70 4.55 -11.00 0.65
CA ILE A 70 5.14 -9.79 1.23
C ILE A 70 5.79 -8.93 0.15
N ARG A 71 6.52 -9.53 -0.79
CA ARG A 71 7.12 -8.78 -1.90
C ARG A 71 6.06 -8.06 -2.73
N ARG A 72 4.95 -8.72 -3.02
CA ARG A 72 3.85 -8.10 -3.76
C ARG A 72 3.29 -6.90 -3.00
N LYS A 73 3.07 -7.04 -1.70
CA LYS A 73 2.54 -5.97 -0.85
C LYS A 73 3.51 -4.79 -0.76
N VAL A 74 4.79 -5.05 -0.61
CA VAL A 74 5.81 -3.99 -0.61
C VAL A 74 5.84 -3.27 -1.95
N GLN A 75 5.72 -3.99 -3.04
CA GLN A 75 5.67 -3.39 -4.37
C GLN A 75 4.47 -2.46 -4.52
N ALA A 76 3.31 -2.86 -4.00
CA ALA A 76 2.11 -2.02 -4.05
C ALA A 76 2.34 -0.70 -3.31
N VAL A 77 2.92 -0.76 -2.11
CA VAL A 77 3.23 0.43 -1.32
C VAL A 77 4.25 1.32 -2.04
N ARG A 78 5.30 0.73 -2.59
CA ARG A 78 6.31 1.48 -3.34
C ARG A 78 5.72 2.18 -4.55
N ALA A 79 4.85 1.50 -5.28
CA ALA A 79 4.21 2.07 -6.46
C ALA A 79 3.35 3.28 -6.08
N LEU A 80 2.61 3.17 -4.97
CA LEU A 80 1.80 4.27 -4.47
C LEU A 80 2.67 5.48 -4.14
N TYR A 81 3.74 5.32 -3.39
CA TYR A 81 4.60 6.44 -2.99
C TYR A 81 5.36 7.02 -4.16
N LYS A 82 5.78 6.20 -5.10
CA LYS A 82 6.42 6.69 -6.32
C LYS A 82 5.49 7.62 -7.10
N MET A 83 4.22 7.27 -7.18
CA MET A 83 3.23 8.12 -7.85
C MET A 83 2.99 9.41 -7.08
N MET A 84 2.89 9.33 -5.75
CA MET A 84 2.73 10.50 -4.91
C MET A 84 3.89 11.50 -5.10
N MET A 85 5.11 11.00 -5.19
CA MET A 85 6.30 11.84 -5.42
C MET A 85 6.27 12.51 -6.79
N ARG A 86 5.77 11.82 -7.81
CA ARG A 86 5.67 12.38 -9.17
C ARG A 86 4.64 13.51 -9.26
N ARG A 87 3.58 13.42 -8.50
CA ARG A 87 2.53 14.45 -8.50
C ARG A 87 2.87 15.63 -7.60
N GLY A 88 3.91 15.51 -6.85
CA GLY A 88 4.35 16.56 -5.95
C GLY A 88 3.56 16.62 -4.70
#